data_7e308d26455005357597bd298415b69d
#
_entry.id   7e308d26455005357597bd298415b69d
#
_cell.length_a   1.000
_cell.length_b   1.000
_cell.length_c   1.000
_cell.angle_alpha   90.00
_cell.angle_beta   90.00
_cell.angle_gamma   90.00
#
_symmetry.space_group_name_H-M   'P 1'
#
loop_
_entity.id
_entity.type
_entity.pdbx_description
1 polymer ?
#
loop_
_entity_poly.entity_id
_entity_poly.type
_entity_poly.pdbx_seq_one_letter_code
_entity_poly.pdbx_strand_id
1 'polypeptide(L)'
;MTDLDGVARVELYGKREESIDISLRADRMATLGISPTEVLATLNGQNGTFYAGYYDNGDQRVRVTVTDKSRTVEQIRNMVIQGHEDDQLRLGDIATVESGYTEPVRNSMTYNGERAVGIAVAAASGTDIVKVGNAVERRLAELQEERFPAGVACHKVFYQPERVTGALSTFFINLVESVLILSLIHISEPTRHAQI
;
A
#
# COMPACT_ATOMS: atom_id res chain seq x y z
N MET A 1 -0.57 12.15 3.67
CA MET A 1 -1.88 11.82 4.28
C MET A 1 -1.79 11.52 5.78
N THR A 2 -0.74 10.89 6.25
CA THR A 2 -0.47 10.69 7.68
C THR A 2 -0.29 11.99 8.48
N ASP A 3 0.00 13.09 7.82
CA ASP A 3 0.21 14.42 8.44
C ASP A 3 -1.09 15.22 8.61
N LEU A 4 -2.25 14.65 8.24
CA LEU A 4 -3.54 15.28 8.42
C LEU A 4 -4.02 15.09 9.86
N ASP A 5 -4.48 16.20 10.46
CA ASP A 5 -5.06 16.17 11.80
C ASP A 5 -6.29 15.24 11.85
N GLY A 6 -6.33 14.41 12.88
CA GLY A 6 -7.38 13.42 13.07
C GLY A 6 -7.22 12.12 12.28
N VAL A 7 -6.17 11.94 11.49
CA VAL A 7 -5.83 10.66 10.84
C VAL A 7 -4.96 9.81 11.76
N ALA A 8 -5.42 8.62 12.14
CA ALA A 8 -4.65 7.69 12.96
C ALA A 8 -3.71 6.83 12.12
N ARG A 9 -4.16 6.36 10.95
CA ARG A 9 -3.40 5.41 10.13
C ARG A 9 -3.83 5.50 8.67
N VAL A 10 -2.86 5.29 7.79
CA VAL A 10 -3.08 5.13 6.34
C VAL A 10 -2.47 3.80 5.92
N GLU A 11 -3.27 2.96 5.28
CA GLU A 11 -2.84 1.67 4.75
C GLU A 11 -3.02 1.62 3.24
N LEU A 12 -2.09 0.95 2.56
CA LEU A 12 -2.12 0.73 1.13
C LEU A 12 -2.38 -0.76 0.85
N TYR A 13 -3.40 -1.03 0.05
CA TYR A 13 -3.75 -2.38 -0.42
C TYR A 13 -3.46 -2.51 -1.91
N GLY A 14 -3.04 -3.69 -2.34
CA GLY A 14 -2.73 -3.97 -3.74
C GLY A 14 -1.41 -3.37 -4.24
N LYS A 15 -0.59 -2.77 -3.34
CA LYS A 15 0.76 -2.33 -3.69
C LYS A 15 1.65 -3.54 -3.96
N ARG A 16 2.31 -3.56 -5.11
CA ARG A 16 3.36 -4.54 -5.39
C ARG A 16 4.64 -4.14 -4.67
N GLU A 17 5.29 -5.10 -4.05
CA GLU A 17 6.60 -4.90 -3.44
C GLU A 17 7.66 -4.98 -4.54
N GLU A 18 8.49 -3.94 -4.64
CA GLU A 18 9.65 -3.94 -5.52
C GLU A 18 10.67 -4.95 -5.01
N SER A 19 11.27 -5.68 -5.93
CA SER A 19 12.35 -6.62 -5.68
C SER A 19 13.49 -6.41 -6.66
N ILE A 20 14.69 -6.85 -6.29
CA ILE A 20 15.79 -6.99 -7.23
C ILE A 20 15.99 -8.48 -7.45
N ASP A 21 15.78 -8.90 -8.68
CA ASP A 21 15.90 -10.29 -9.09
C ASP A 21 17.33 -10.54 -9.55
N ILE A 22 18.00 -11.51 -8.92
CA ILE A 22 19.36 -11.93 -9.22
C ILE A 22 19.31 -13.33 -9.80
N SER A 23 19.55 -13.46 -11.09
CA SER A 23 19.59 -14.75 -11.80
C SER A 23 21.04 -15.18 -12.00
N LEU A 24 21.47 -16.22 -11.31
CA LEU A 24 22.83 -16.75 -11.42
C LEU A 24 23.01 -17.52 -12.74
N ARG A 25 24.14 -17.28 -13.43
CA ARG A 25 24.49 -17.95 -14.69
C ARG A 25 25.37 -19.17 -14.39
N ALA A 26 24.77 -20.35 -14.41
CA ALA A 26 25.44 -21.61 -14.07
C ALA A 26 26.68 -21.93 -14.93
N ASP A 27 26.61 -21.59 -16.23
CA ASP A 27 27.72 -21.76 -17.17
C ASP A 27 28.96 -20.93 -16.80
N ARG A 28 28.74 -19.67 -16.41
CA ARG A 28 29.81 -18.77 -15.96
C ARG A 28 30.39 -19.20 -14.64
N MET A 29 29.53 -19.59 -13.71
CA MET A 29 29.96 -20.06 -12.40
C MET A 29 30.79 -21.34 -12.50
N ALA A 30 30.38 -22.29 -13.33
CA ALA A 30 31.12 -23.52 -13.59
C ALA A 30 32.53 -23.23 -14.21
N THR A 31 32.58 -22.28 -15.15
CA THR A 31 33.86 -21.89 -15.78
C THR A 31 34.83 -21.26 -14.77
N LEU A 32 34.31 -20.49 -13.82
CA LEU A 32 35.10 -19.80 -12.79
C LEU A 32 35.30 -20.61 -11.51
N GLY A 33 34.74 -21.81 -11.42
CA GLY A 33 34.83 -22.70 -10.26
C GLY A 33 34.15 -22.18 -9.01
N ILE A 34 33.11 -21.32 -9.17
CA ILE A 34 32.42 -20.69 -8.06
C ILE A 34 31.13 -21.44 -7.74
N SER A 35 30.93 -21.71 -6.47
CA SER A 35 29.73 -22.38 -5.99
C SER A 35 28.58 -21.36 -5.76
N PRO A 36 27.34 -21.71 -6.09
CA PRO A 36 26.16 -20.90 -5.73
C PRO A 36 26.07 -20.59 -4.24
N THR A 37 26.50 -21.53 -3.41
CA THR A 37 26.50 -21.39 -1.95
C THR A 37 27.46 -20.30 -1.48
N GLU A 38 28.64 -20.17 -2.11
CA GLU A 38 29.60 -19.10 -1.82
C GLU A 38 29.05 -17.73 -2.19
N VAL A 39 28.39 -17.62 -3.36
CA VAL A 39 27.76 -16.36 -3.79
C VAL A 39 26.68 -15.96 -2.78
N LEU A 40 25.82 -16.90 -2.38
CA LEU A 40 24.79 -16.65 -1.38
C LEU A 40 25.35 -16.28 -0.01
N ALA A 41 26.44 -16.95 0.43
CA ALA A 41 27.11 -16.62 1.68
C ALA A 41 27.68 -15.19 1.66
N THR A 42 28.32 -14.80 0.55
CA THR A 42 28.88 -13.45 0.38
C THR A 42 27.78 -12.39 0.36
N LEU A 43 26.68 -12.63 -0.37
CA LEU A 43 25.53 -11.74 -0.40
C LEU A 43 24.91 -11.56 0.99
N ASN A 44 24.75 -12.64 1.75
CA ASN A 44 24.23 -12.61 3.11
C ASN A 44 25.19 -11.91 4.09
N GLY A 45 26.49 -12.06 3.90
CA GLY A 45 27.53 -11.48 4.77
C GLY A 45 27.72 -9.97 4.58
N GLN A 46 27.34 -9.41 3.43
CA GLN A 46 27.49 -8.00 3.11
C GLN A 46 26.31 -7.10 3.54
N ASN A 47 25.61 -7.43 4.61
CA ASN A 47 24.57 -6.61 5.27
C ASN A 47 23.28 -6.37 4.50
N GLY A 48 22.79 -7.34 3.80
CA GLY A 48 21.40 -7.31 3.35
C GLY A 48 20.61 -8.39 4.07
N THR A 49 19.45 -8.09 4.59
CA THR A 49 18.48 -9.14 4.94
C THR A 49 17.96 -9.70 3.61
N PHE A 50 18.68 -10.64 3.07
CA PHE A 50 18.31 -11.28 1.81
C PHE A 50 17.40 -12.47 2.11
N TYR A 51 16.17 -12.42 1.62
CA TYR A 51 15.35 -13.62 1.50
C TYR A 51 15.73 -14.31 0.18
N ALA A 52 16.46 -15.40 0.30
CA ALA A 52 16.94 -16.16 -0.83
C ALA A 52 15.81 -16.85 -1.57
N GLY A 53 15.67 -16.57 -2.82
CA GLY A 53 14.73 -17.15 -3.65
C GLY A 53 15.19 -17.87 -4.85
N TYR A 54 15.54 -18.15 -5.84
CA TYR A 54 15.60 -19.21 -6.86
C TYR A 54 16.96 -19.33 -7.54
N TYR A 55 17.54 -20.52 -7.44
CA TYR A 55 18.67 -20.97 -8.27
C TYR A 55 18.11 -21.81 -9.42
N ASP A 56 18.45 -21.49 -10.66
CA ASP A 56 18.03 -22.26 -11.83
C ASP A 56 19.20 -23.13 -12.30
N ASN A 57 19.09 -24.42 -12.04
CA ASN A 57 20.04 -25.45 -12.51
C ASN A 57 19.38 -26.30 -13.62
N GLY A 58 18.55 -25.64 -14.46
CA GLY A 58 17.74 -26.34 -15.43
C GLY A 58 16.42 -26.88 -14.85
N ASP A 59 16.40 -27.29 -13.56
CA ASP A 59 15.24 -27.78 -12.83
C ASP A 59 14.91 -26.98 -11.56
N GLN A 60 15.79 -26.08 -11.11
CA GLN A 60 15.57 -25.29 -9.89
C GLN A 60 15.92 -23.81 -10.08
N ARG A 61 14.96 -22.96 -9.84
CA ARG A 61 15.06 -21.51 -9.89
C ARG A 61 15.24 -20.92 -8.50
N VAL A 62 16.39 -20.35 -8.18
CA VAL A 62 16.64 -19.65 -6.90
C VAL A 62 16.40 -18.16 -7.06
N ARG A 63 15.44 -17.63 -6.34
CA ARG A 63 15.12 -16.19 -6.30
C ARG A 63 15.71 -15.56 -5.05
N VAL A 64 16.53 -14.55 -5.20
CA VAL A 64 17.07 -13.74 -4.10
C VAL A 64 16.33 -12.41 -4.06
N THR A 65 15.58 -12.13 -3.00
CA THR A 65 14.88 -10.86 -2.81
C THR A 65 15.67 -9.98 -1.85
N VAL A 66 16.16 -8.84 -2.32
CA VAL A 66 16.84 -7.84 -1.50
C VAL A 66 15.80 -6.89 -0.91
N THR A 67 15.69 -6.86 0.42
CA THR A 67 14.73 -5.99 1.12
C THR A 67 15.30 -4.59 1.41
N ASP A 68 16.60 -4.38 1.21
CA ASP A 68 17.22 -3.07 1.39
C ASP A 68 16.91 -2.14 0.21
N LYS A 69 15.97 -1.24 0.43
CA LYS A 69 15.49 -0.24 -0.55
C LYS A 69 16.55 0.82 -0.91
N SER A 70 17.71 0.81 -0.27
CA SER A 70 18.75 1.83 -0.45
C SER A 70 19.75 1.48 -1.56
N ARG A 71 19.82 0.22 -2.00
CA ARG A 71 20.77 -0.21 -3.02
C ARG A 71 20.14 -0.19 -4.42
N THR A 72 20.82 0.45 -5.36
CA THR A 72 20.42 0.41 -6.77
C THR A 72 20.87 -0.90 -7.42
N VAL A 73 20.20 -1.27 -8.53
CA VAL A 73 20.60 -2.42 -9.37
C VAL A 73 22.08 -2.39 -9.71
N GLU A 74 22.62 -1.20 -10.00
CA GLU A 74 24.03 -1.02 -10.34
C GLU A 74 24.97 -1.28 -9.17
N GLN A 75 24.61 -0.86 -7.97
CA GLN A 75 25.40 -1.13 -6.76
C GLN A 75 25.46 -2.63 -6.47
N ILE A 76 24.34 -3.34 -6.66
CA ILE A 76 24.29 -4.79 -6.47
C ILE A 76 25.07 -5.50 -7.58
N ARG A 77 24.95 -5.07 -8.83
CA ARG A 77 25.73 -5.61 -9.97
C ARG A 77 27.23 -5.49 -9.75
N ASN A 78 27.67 -4.36 -9.21
CA ASN A 78 29.10 -4.06 -8.95
C ASN A 78 29.62 -4.63 -7.62
N MET A 79 28.80 -5.37 -6.88
CA MET A 79 29.21 -6.01 -5.63
C MET A 79 30.30 -7.06 -5.88
N VAL A 80 31.39 -6.97 -5.15
CA VAL A 80 32.52 -7.93 -5.24
C VAL A 80 32.14 -9.22 -4.54
N ILE A 81 32.22 -10.34 -5.26
CA ILE A 81 31.94 -11.67 -4.76
C ILE A 81 33.23 -12.36 -4.32
N GLN A 82 34.29 -12.22 -5.10
CA GLN A 82 35.58 -12.83 -4.82
C GLN A 82 36.73 -12.00 -5.41
N GLY A 83 37.92 -12.07 -4.83
CA GLY A 83 39.13 -11.44 -5.35
C GLY A 83 39.68 -10.32 -4.47
N HIS A 84 40.96 -9.90 -4.79
CA HIS A 84 41.67 -8.83 -4.14
C HIS A 84 42.16 -7.84 -5.21
N GLU A 85 42.07 -6.57 -4.90
CA GLU A 85 42.55 -5.38 -5.61
C GLU A 85 42.43 -5.38 -7.16
N ASP A 86 43.21 -6.17 -7.88
CA ASP A 86 43.23 -6.14 -9.35
C ASP A 86 42.48 -7.30 -10.03
N ASP A 87 42.05 -8.32 -9.27
CA ASP A 87 41.34 -9.49 -9.80
C ASP A 87 39.99 -9.67 -9.04
N GLN A 88 39.13 -8.68 -9.14
CA GLN A 88 37.82 -8.64 -8.49
C GLN A 88 36.73 -9.21 -9.39
N LEU A 89 36.13 -10.31 -8.94
CA LEU A 89 34.94 -10.84 -9.56
C LEU A 89 33.69 -10.16 -8.98
N ARG A 90 32.90 -9.54 -9.84
CA ARG A 90 31.68 -8.85 -9.48
C ARG A 90 30.44 -9.73 -9.71
N LEU A 91 29.38 -9.45 -8.99
CA LEU A 91 28.12 -10.19 -9.14
C LEU A 91 27.61 -10.12 -10.61
N GLY A 92 27.75 -9.00 -11.28
CA GLY A 92 27.36 -8.84 -12.69
C GLY A 92 28.09 -9.73 -13.66
N ASP A 93 29.28 -10.28 -13.30
CA ASP A 93 30.05 -11.18 -14.16
C ASP A 93 29.45 -12.60 -14.18
N ILE A 94 28.79 -12.98 -13.07
CA ILE A 94 28.21 -14.32 -12.85
C ILE A 94 26.69 -14.34 -12.72
N ALA A 95 26.05 -13.15 -12.70
CA ALA A 95 24.61 -13.04 -12.52
C ALA A 95 24.01 -11.94 -13.41
N THR A 96 22.76 -12.07 -13.75
CA THR A 96 21.92 -11.00 -14.29
C THR A 96 21.15 -10.37 -13.13
N VAL A 97 21.26 -9.05 -12.98
CA VAL A 97 20.62 -8.28 -11.90
C VAL A 97 19.61 -7.33 -12.52
N GLU A 98 18.33 -7.51 -12.19
CA GLU A 98 17.21 -6.74 -12.74
C GLU A 98 16.28 -6.26 -11.64
N SER A 99 15.66 -5.09 -11.87
CA SER A 99 14.57 -4.62 -11.01
C SER A 99 13.28 -5.31 -11.41
N GLY A 100 12.56 -5.82 -10.44
CA GLY A 100 11.33 -6.54 -10.63
C GLY A 100 10.33 -6.31 -9.50
N TYR A 101 9.38 -7.19 -9.40
CA TYR A 101 8.40 -7.19 -8.33
C TYR A 101 8.31 -8.58 -7.71
N THR A 102 8.04 -8.61 -6.41
CA THR A 102 7.90 -9.87 -5.68
C THR A 102 6.81 -10.76 -6.27
N GLU A 103 7.16 -12.01 -6.61
CA GLU A 103 6.23 -13.04 -7.04
C GLU A 103 6.32 -14.27 -6.11
N PRO A 104 5.21 -14.94 -5.81
CA PRO A 104 3.85 -14.61 -6.22
C PRO A 104 3.34 -13.34 -5.55
N VAL A 105 2.44 -12.62 -6.24
CA VAL A 105 1.81 -11.41 -5.70
C VAL A 105 0.99 -11.77 -4.47
N ARG A 106 1.40 -11.32 -3.30
CA ARG A 106 0.73 -11.66 -2.03
C ARG A 106 -0.51 -10.81 -1.78
N ASN A 107 -0.47 -9.55 -2.18
CA ASN A 107 -1.56 -8.59 -2.00
C ASN A 107 -1.94 -8.01 -3.36
N SER A 108 -3.02 -8.50 -3.94
CA SER A 108 -3.59 -7.93 -5.16
C SER A 108 -4.95 -7.32 -4.83
N MET A 109 -5.22 -6.15 -5.38
CA MET A 109 -6.52 -5.52 -5.35
C MET A 109 -6.99 -5.27 -6.77
N THR A 110 -8.27 -5.50 -7.01
CA THR A 110 -8.94 -5.19 -8.27
C THR A 110 -10.16 -4.32 -8.00
N TYR A 111 -10.44 -3.40 -8.90
CA TYR A 111 -11.65 -2.60 -8.93
C TYR A 111 -12.28 -2.73 -10.32
N ASN A 112 -13.53 -3.19 -10.37
CA ASN A 112 -14.24 -3.49 -11.63
C ASN A 112 -13.48 -4.42 -12.61
N GLY A 113 -12.70 -5.36 -12.08
CA GLY A 113 -11.90 -6.29 -12.89
C GLY A 113 -10.53 -5.78 -13.31
N GLU A 114 -10.24 -4.51 -13.09
CA GLU A 114 -8.93 -3.90 -13.37
C GLU A 114 -8.05 -3.85 -12.12
N ARG A 115 -6.73 -3.84 -12.31
CA ARG A 115 -5.80 -3.69 -11.19
C ARG A 115 -5.93 -2.33 -10.55
N ALA A 116 -6.03 -2.32 -9.23
CA ALA A 116 -6.17 -1.11 -8.45
C ALA A 116 -5.26 -1.11 -7.22
N VAL A 117 -5.01 0.07 -6.68
CA VAL A 117 -4.38 0.26 -5.37
C VAL A 117 -5.42 0.91 -4.47
N GLY A 118 -5.70 0.28 -3.35
CA GLY A 118 -6.60 0.81 -2.33
C GLY A 118 -5.85 1.63 -1.29
N ILE A 119 -6.42 2.76 -0.92
CA ILE A 119 -5.95 3.58 0.20
C ILE A 119 -7.03 3.53 1.28
N ALA A 120 -6.71 2.95 2.43
CA ALA A 120 -7.57 2.99 3.60
C ALA A 120 -7.04 4.02 4.59
N VAL A 121 -7.91 4.93 5.00
CA VAL A 121 -7.60 5.97 5.98
C VAL A 121 -8.46 5.73 7.21
N ALA A 122 -7.82 5.51 8.36
CA ALA A 122 -8.50 5.37 9.65
C ALA A 122 -8.42 6.68 10.42
N ALA A 123 -9.57 7.16 10.90
CA ALA A 123 -9.63 8.32 11.76
C ALA A 123 -9.21 7.97 13.19
N ALA A 124 -8.63 8.93 13.91
CA ALA A 124 -8.30 8.79 15.32
C ALA A 124 -9.57 8.74 16.19
N SER A 125 -9.48 8.03 17.31
CA SER A 125 -10.60 7.93 18.24
C SER A 125 -10.98 9.31 18.78
N GLY A 126 -12.27 9.61 18.85
CA GLY A 126 -12.79 10.88 19.35
C GLY A 126 -12.71 12.05 18.37
N THR A 127 -12.27 11.84 17.14
CA THR A 127 -12.26 12.87 16.10
C THR A 127 -13.58 12.94 15.33
N ASP A 128 -13.88 14.10 14.78
CA ASP A 128 -15.02 14.31 13.89
C ASP A 128 -14.73 13.69 12.53
N ILE A 129 -15.37 12.55 12.26
CA ILE A 129 -15.17 11.78 11.04
C ILE A 129 -15.52 12.58 9.77
N VAL A 130 -16.45 13.53 9.85
CA VAL A 130 -16.85 14.35 8.70
C VAL A 130 -15.75 15.36 8.38
N LYS A 131 -15.17 15.99 9.40
CA LYS A 131 -14.04 16.92 9.22
C LYS A 131 -12.81 16.21 8.68
N VAL A 132 -12.47 15.04 9.23
CA VAL A 132 -11.36 14.21 8.76
C VAL A 132 -11.59 13.78 7.32
N GLY A 133 -12.78 13.32 6.98
CA GLY A 133 -13.13 12.93 5.62
C GLY A 133 -12.95 14.07 4.61
N ASN A 134 -13.46 15.26 4.92
CA ASN A 134 -13.32 16.44 4.06
C ASN A 134 -11.85 16.87 3.88
N ALA A 135 -11.02 16.72 4.93
CA ALA A 135 -9.59 17.01 4.85
C ALA A 135 -8.87 15.98 3.95
N VAL A 136 -9.22 14.71 4.07
CA VAL A 136 -8.70 13.63 3.21
C VAL A 136 -9.07 13.84 1.75
N GLU A 137 -10.32 14.21 1.46
CA GLU A 137 -10.77 14.49 0.09
C GLU A 137 -10.01 15.64 -0.55
N ARG A 138 -9.86 16.76 0.17
CA ARG A 138 -9.06 17.89 -0.33
C ARG A 138 -7.64 17.47 -0.65
N ARG A 139 -7.01 16.76 0.28
CA ARG A 139 -5.63 16.29 0.08
C ARG A 139 -5.50 15.31 -1.07
N LEU A 140 -6.50 14.46 -1.27
CA LEU A 140 -6.54 13.54 -2.40
C LEU A 140 -6.66 14.27 -3.73
N ALA A 141 -7.53 15.30 -3.80
CA ALA A 141 -7.69 16.13 -4.98
C ALA A 141 -6.39 16.87 -5.35
N GLU A 142 -5.73 17.49 -4.35
CA GLU A 142 -4.42 18.13 -4.55
C GLU A 142 -3.38 17.13 -5.10
N LEU A 143 -3.29 15.93 -4.52
CA LEU A 143 -2.35 14.91 -4.98
C LEU A 143 -2.70 14.39 -6.39
N GLN A 144 -3.97 14.33 -6.73
CA GLN A 144 -4.41 13.92 -8.06
C GLN A 144 -4.01 14.93 -9.13
N GLU A 145 -4.06 16.22 -8.83
CA GLU A 145 -3.63 17.28 -9.74
C GLU A 145 -2.10 17.37 -9.86
N GLU A 146 -1.38 17.25 -8.72
CA GLU A 146 0.05 17.51 -8.67
C GLU A 146 0.92 16.30 -9.02
N ARG A 147 0.48 15.08 -8.71
CA ARG A 147 1.36 13.90 -8.66
C ARG A 147 0.87 12.67 -9.39
N PHE A 148 -0.41 12.56 -9.69
CA PHE A 148 -0.89 11.33 -10.32
C PHE A 148 -0.64 11.36 -11.82
N PRO A 149 -0.18 10.24 -12.39
CA PRO A 149 -0.04 10.12 -13.84
C PRO A 149 -1.39 10.29 -14.54
N ALA A 150 -1.36 10.80 -15.77
CA ALA A 150 -2.54 10.88 -16.61
C ALA A 150 -3.18 9.49 -16.77
N GLY A 151 -4.50 9.39 -16.55
CA GLY A 151 -5.25 8.15 -16.64
C GLY A 151 -5.48 7.42 -15.31
N VAL A 152 -4.91 7.89 -14.20
CA VAL A 152 -5.23 7.36 -12.86
C VAL A 152 -6.46 8.07 -12.31
N ALA A 153 -7.54 7.33 -12.10
CA ALA A 153 -8.77 7.83 -11.48
C ALA A 153 -8.90 7.34 -10.03
N CYS A 154 -9.37 8.21 -9.15
CA CYS A 154 -9.68 7.86 -7.77
C CYS A 154 -11.18 7.58 -7.62
N HIS A 155 -11.52 6.43 -7.05
CA HIS A 155 -12.88 6.01 -6.79
C HIS A 155 -13.09 5.81 -5.29
N LYS A 156 -14.17 6.36 -4.75
CA LYS A 156 -14.59 6.10 -3.37
C LYS A 156 -15.28 4.75 -3.31
N VAL A 157 -14.68 3.79 -2.61
CA VAL A 157 -15.28 2.45 -2.41
C VAL A 157 -16.15 2.44 -1.16
N PHE A 158 -15.66 3.02 -0.09
CA PHE A 158 -16.36 3.16 1.18
C PHE A 158 -16.05 4.52 1.79
N TYR A 159 -17.08 5.32 2.05
CA TYR A 159 -16.93 6.65 2.62
C TYR A 159 -17.86 6.85 3.81
N GLN A 160 -17.32 6.65 4.99
CA GLN A 160 -18.04 6.71 6.25
C GLN A 160 -18.66 8.09 6.56
N PRO A 161 -18.01 9.24 6.25
CA PRO A 161 -18.58 10.56 6.49
C PRO A 161 -19.96 10.77 5.86
N GLU A 162 -20.20 10.32 4.63
CA GLU A 162 -21.52 10.41 3.97
C GLU A 162 -22.60 9.61 4.71
N ARG A 163 -22.25 8.43 5.20
CA ARG A 163 -23.18 7.58 5.96
C ARG A 163 -23.56 8.22 7.29
N VAL A 164 -22.58 8.80 8.00
CA VAL A 164 -22.82 9.50 9.27
C VAL A 164 -23.68 10.75 9.03
N THR A 165 -23.34 11.56 8.04
CA THR A 165 -24.12 12.77 7.70
C THR A 165 -25.56 12.43 7.30
N GLY A 166 -25.77 11.37 6.50
CA GLY A 166 -27.08 10.88 6.13
C GLY A 166 -27.91 10.42 7.33
N ALA A 167 -27.29 9.64 8.23
CA ALA A 167 -27.97 9.19 9.45
C ALA A 167 -28.36 10.35 10.36
N LEU A 168 -27.48 11.34 10.56
CA LEU A 168 -27.75 12.54 11.33
C LEU A 168 -28.87 13.36 10.72
N SER A 169 -28.86 13.57 9.39
CA SER A 169 -29.91 14.29 8.68
C SER A 169 -31.26 13.62 8.86
N THR A 170 -31.34 12.31 8.71
CA THR A 170 -32.59 11.55 8.93
C THR A 170 -33.06 11.68 10.38
N PHE A 171 -32.15 11.60 11.35
CA PHE A 171 -32.48 11.79 12.76
C PHE A 171 -33.06 13.19 13.02
N PHE A 172 -32.44 14.25 12.49
CA PHE A 172 -32.95 15.61 12.70
C PHE A 172 -34.30 15.85 12.03
N ILE A 173 -34.53 15.29 10.84
CA ILE A 173 -35.84 15.37 10.16
C ILE A 173 -36.92 14.73 11.03
N ASN A 174 -36.68 13.50 11.50
CA ASN A 174 -37.62 12.77 12.35
C ASN A 174 -37.88 13.49 13.70
N LEU A 175 -36.83 14.12 14.26
CA LEU A 175 -36.97 14.89 15.50
C LEU A 175 -37.88 16.12 15.27
N VAL A 176 -37.64 16.88 14.21
CA VAL A 176 -38.45 18.04 13.86
C VAL A 176 -39.92 17.64 13.61
N GLU A 177 -40.12 16.57 12.85
CA GLU A 177 -41.47 16.02 12.59
C GLU A 177 -42.18 15.62 13.89
N SER A 178 -41.49 14.94 14.80
CA SER A 178 -42.02 14.53 16.10
C SER A 178 -42.40 15.73 16.97
N VAL A 179 -41.55 16.79 17.00
CA VAL A 179 -41.82 18.04 17.73
C VAL A 179 -43.03 18.75 17.16
N LEU A 180 -43.16 18.81 15.81
CA LEU A 180 -44.33 19.43 15.14
C LEU A 180 -45.62 18.67 15.48
N ILE A 181 -45.64 17.36 15.41
CA ILE A 181 -46.78 16.52 15.76
C ILE A 181 -47.19 16.76 17.23
N LEU A 182 -46.18 16.74 18.12
CA LEU A 182 -46.43 16.96 19.56
C LEU A 182 -46.99 18.34 19.84
N SER A 183 -46.49 19.37 19.14
CA SER A 183 -46.97 20.76 19.24
C SER A 183 -48.43 20.88 18.74
N LEU A 184 -48.76 20.22 17.63
CA LEU A 184 -50.14 20.20 17.13
C LEU A 184 -51.12 19.51 18.09
N ILE A 185 -50.70 18.40 18.70
CA ILE A 185 -51.52 17.73 19.72
C ILE A 185 -51.71 18.63 20.94
N HIS A 186 -50.67 19.29 21.40
CA HIS A 186 -50.73 20.19 22.55
C HIS A 186 -51.62 21.42 22.30
N ILE A 187 -51.63 21.96 21.08
CA ILE A 187 -52.52 23.06 20.69
C ILE A 187 -53.97 22.62 20.58
N SER A 188 -54.23 21.37 20.16
CA SER A 188 -55.59 20.85 20.01
C SER A 188 -56.25 20.33 21.31
N GLU A 189 -55.47 20.05 22.34
CA GLU A 189 -55.95 19.51 23.62
C GLU A 189 -56.73 20.50 24.53
N PRO A 190 -56.46 21.83 24.55
CA PRO A 190 -57.21 22.76 25.40
C PRO A 190 -58.72 22.87 25.08
N THR A 191 -59.15 22.43 23.91
CA THR A 191 -60.57 22.53 23.53
C THR A 191 -61.44 21.40 24.12
N ARG A 192 -60.86 20.37 24.72
CA ARG A 192 -61.57 19.22 25.26
C ARG A 192 -61.98 19.38 26.74
N HIS A 193 -61.32 20.25 27.51
CA HIS A 193 -61.64 20.54 28.91
C HIS A 193 -62.62 21.65 29.15
N ALA A 194 -63.12 22.34 28.09
CA ALA A 194 -64.11 23.39 28.19
C ALA A 194 -65.54 22.96 27.90
N GLN A 195 -65.83 21.66 27.88
CA GLN A 195 -67.17 21.12 27.67
C GLN A 195 -67.56 20.17 28.85
N ILE A 196 -67.64 20.71 30.06
CA ILE A 196 -68.46 20.18 31.16
C ILE A 196 -69.17 21.34 31.85
#